data_4c0939df3e9deb71a5630ebade969f81
#
_entry.id   4c0939df3e9deb71a5630ebade969f81
#
_cell.length_a   1.000
_cell.length_b   1.000
_cell.length_c   1.000
_cell.angle_alpha   90.00
_cell.angle_beta   90.00
_cell.angle_gamma   90.00
#
_symmetry.space_group_name_H-M   'P 1'
#
loop_
_entity.id
_entity.type
_entity.pdbx_description
1 polymer ?
#
loop_
_entity_poly.entity_id
_entity_poly.type
_entity_poly.pdbx_seq_one_letter_code
_entity_poly.pdbx_strand_id
1 'polypeptide(L)'
;MSTSGVLDTINTHLASVTNPTPQVVVRGEPILLNASPTFAYWIQSHSEDFETLGDRSTSLSVTIRCYWRLEQAQQVKEALELEVYNAIVSIKQKLSADALLGGNCQYSICGTADTGYIEQSGITFKIVTIPFQIDVYSEETITP
;
A
#
# COMPACT_ATOMS: atom_id res chain seq x y z
N MET A 1 1.49 -6.41 18.80
CA MET A 1 1.01 -6.18 17.44
C MET A 1 -0.04 -5.08 17.47
N SER A 2 0.05 -4.12 16.58
CA SER A 2 -0.92 -3.04 16.53
C SER A 2 -1.14 -2.60 15.08
N THR A 3 -2.35 -2.15 14.79
CA THR A 3 -2.69 -1.60 13.49
C THR A 3 -1.83 -0.37 13.16
N SER A 4 -1.56 0.46 14.16
CA SER A 4 -0.68 1.62 14.00
C SER A 4 0.73 1.20 13.60
N GLY A 5 1.28 0.16 14.25
CA GLY A 5 2.60 -0.36 13.90
C GLY A 5 2.65 -0.94 12.50
N VAL A 6 1.58 -1.60 12.05
CA VAL A 6 1.45 -2.12 10.69
C VAL A 6 1.52 -0.96 9.69
N LEU A 7 0.72 0.07 9.89
CA LEU A 7 0.67 1.22 8.99
C LEU A 7 1.99 1.99 8.97
N ASP A 8 2.63 2.15 10.12
CA ASP A 8 3.94 2.81 10.20
C ASP A 8 5.01 2.03 9.44
N THR A 9 4.98 0.71 9.50
CA THR A 9 5.93 -0.14 8.79
C THR A 9 5.72 -0.07 7.29
N ILE A 10 4.45 -0.08 6.84
CA ILE A 10 4.13 0.11 5.42
C ILE A 10 4.68 1.45 4.94
N ASN A 11 4.47 2.52 5.70
CA ASN A 11 4.97 3.84 5.36
C ASN A 11 6.48 3.84 5.18
N THR A 12 7.19 3.21 6.10
CA THR A 12 8.65 3.11 6.04
C THR A 12 9.11 2.38 4.78
N HIS A 13 8.47 1.27 4.45
CA HIS A 13 8.81 0.52 3.25
C HIS A 13 8.53 1.31 1.97
N LEU A 14 7.38 1.95 1.87
CA LEU A 14 7.04 2.76 0.68
C LEU A 14 7.99 3.94 0.53
N ALA A 15 8.33 4.62 1.62
CA ALA A 15 9.23 5.74 1.59
C ALA A 15 10.68 5.35 1.24
N SER A 16 11.03 4.09 1.42
CA SER A 16 12.37 3.59 1.13
C SER A 16 12.55 3.07 -0.29
N VAL A 17 11.50 3.05 -1.11
CA VAL A 17 11.59 2.65 -2.52
C VAL A 17 12.44 3.66 -3.28
N THR A 18 13.41 3.18 -4.05
CA THR A 18 14.32 4.05 -4.80
C THR A 18 14.20 3.92 -6.31
N ASN A 19 13.44 2.94 -6.79
CA ASN A 19 13.24 2.72 -8.22
C ASN A 19 11.76 2.39 -8.51
N PRO A 20 10.92 3.41 -8.74
CA PRO A 20 11.19 4.85 -8.64
C PRO A 20 11.11 5.35 -7.20
N THR A 21 11.78 6.47 -6.92
CA THR A 21 11.66 7.16 -5.63
C THR A 21 10.35 7.93 -5.59
N PRO A 22 9.46 7.67 -4.61
CA PRO A 22 8.24 8.47 -4.49
C PRO A 22 8.60 9.89 -4.07
N GLN A 23 7.91 10.87 -4.64
CA GLN A 23 8.06 12.25 -4.21
C GLN A 23 7.38 12.51 -2.88
N VAL A 24 6.27 11.81 -2.63
CA VAL A 24 5.57 11.85 -1.36
C VAL A 24 4.89 10.51 -1.09
N VAL A 25 4.83 10.13 0.19
CA VAL A 25 4.07 8.97 0.66
C VAL A 25 2.96 9.49 1.56
N VAL A 26 1.73 9.13 1.25
CA VAL A 26 0.53 9.62 1.94
C VAL A 26 -0.17 8.47 2.63
N ARG A 27 -0.44 8.64 3.92
CA ARG A 27 -1.30 7.72 4.66
C ARG A 27 -2.75 8.22 4.51
N GLY A 28 -3.55 7.45 3.78
CA GLY A 28 -4.92 7.80 3.48
C GLY A 28 -5.13 8.02 1.99
N GLU A 29 -6.38 8.04 1.58
CA GLU A 29 -6.72 8.30 0.19
C GLU A 29 -6.48 9.78 -0.13
N PRO A 30 -5.63 10.10 -1.12
CA PRO A 30 -5.28 11.49 -1.37
C PRO A 30 -6.44 12.26 -2.00
N ILE A 31 -6.74 13.43 -1.44
CA ILE A 31 -7.78 14.34 -1.95
C ILE A 31 -7.21 15.20 -3.08
N LEU A 32 -5.96 15.60 -2.96
CA LEU A 32 -5.28 16.44 -3.94
C LEU A 32 -3.93 15.86 -4.29
N LEU A 33 -3.71 15.61 -5.60
CA LEU A 33 -2.47 15.06 -6.11
C LEU A 33 -1.63 16.19 -6.71
N ASN A 34 -0.60 16.62 -6.01
CA ASN A 34 0.28 17.69 -6.44
C ASN A 34 1.76 17.28 -6.54
N ALA A 35 2.03 15.98 -6.45
CA ALA A 35 3.37 15.42 -6.56
C ALA A 35 3.33 14.19 -7.47
N SER A 36 4.46 13.86 -8.09
CA SER A 36 4.57 12.69 -8.96
C SER A 36 5.98 12.10 -8.86
N PRO A 37 6.12 10.80 -8.57
CA PRO A 37 5.04 9.89 -8.21
C PRO A 37 4.60 10.05 -6.76
N THR A 38 3.32 9.85 -6.50
CA THR A 38 2.75 9.80 -5.16
C THR A 38 2.42 8.36 -4.83
N PHE A 39 2.89 7.88 -3.69
CA PHE A 39 2.52 6.57 -3.15
C PHE A 39 1.56 6.81 -1.98
N ALA A 40 0.40 6.18 -2.03
CA ALA A 40 -0.60 6.29 -0.98
C ALA A 40 -1.03 4.91 -0.51
N TYR A 41 -1.46 4.80 0.73
CA TYR A 41 -1.98 3.56 1.28
C TYR A 41 -3.03 3.87 2.34
N TRP A 42 -4.06 3.03 2.39
CA TRP A 42 -5.15 3.18 3.36
C TRP A 42 -5.80 1.84 3.62
N ILE A 43 -6.50 1.77 4.74
CA ILE A 43 -7.28 0.58 5.08
C ILE A 43 -8.54 0.60 4.24
N GLN A 44 -8.69 -0.40 3.36
CA GLN A 44 -9.86 -0.56 2.53
C GLN A 44 -10.99 -1.26 3.29
N SER A 45 -10.65 -2.28 4.06
CA SER A 45 -11.60 -3.01 4.86
C SER A 45 -10.90 -3.69 6.04
N HIS A 46 -11.68 -4.04 7.02
CA HIS A 46 -11.22 -4.60 8.26
C HIS A 46 -12.26 -5.60 8.76
N SER A 47 -11.80 -6.76 9.17
CA SER A 47 -12.67 -7.76 9.78
C SER A 47 -12.01 -8.36 11.02
N GLU A 48 -12.83 -8.74 11.99
CA GLU A 48 -12.38 -9.36 13.22
C GLU A 48 -13.12 -10.66 13.44
N ASP A 49 -12.36 -11.70 13.81
CA ASP A 49 -12.93 -12.99 14.19
C ASP A 49 -12.41 -13.41 15.56
N PHE A 50 -13.29 -14.01 16.35
CA PHE A 50 -12.93 -14.61 17.62
C PHE A 50 -12.76 -16.11 17.39
N GLU A 51 -11.52 -16.58 17.31
CA GLU A 51 -11.24 -18.00 17.04
C GLU A 51 -11.45 -18.87 18.27
N THR A 52 -11.07 -18.36 19.43
CA THR A 52 -11.29 -19.03 20.72
C THR A 52 -11.66 -18.00 21.76
N LEU A 53 -12.08 -18.46 22.92
CA LEU A 53 -12.41 -17.58 24.03
C LEU A 53 -11.14 -16.80 24.47
N GLY A 54 -11.13 -15.52 24.25
CA GLY A 54 -10.00 -14.64 24.55
C GLY A 54 -9.05 -14.36 23.41
N ASP A 55 -9.15 -15.09 22.30
CA ASP A 55 -8.31 -14.89 21.12
C ASP A 55 -9.08 -14.13 20.05
N ARG A 56 -8.43 -13.12 19.48
CA ARG A 56 -9.03 -12.31 18.43
C ARG A 56 -8.07 -12.21 17.25
N SER A 57 -8.58 -12.52 16.07
CA SER A 57 -7.83 -12.37 14.83
C SER A 57 -8.44 -11.21 14.04
N THR A 58 -7.58 -10.35 13.53
CA THR A 58 -7.96 -9.19 12.73
C THR A 58 -7.36 -9.31 11.36
N SER A 59 -8.18 -9.18 10.33
CA SER A 59 -7.74 -9.12 8.95
C SER A 59 -7.93 -7.72 8.42
N LEU A 60 -6.87 -7.18 7.84
CA LEU A 60 -6.86 -5.87 7.21
C LEU A 60 -6.63 -6.01 5.72
N SER A 61 -7.48 -5.38 4.92
CA SER A 61 -7.21 -5.18 3.51
C SER A 61 -6.74 -3.75 3.32
N VAL A 62 -5.49 -3.59 2.94
CA VAL A 62 -4.88 -2.30 2.69
C VAL A 62 -4.77 -2.11 1.19
N THR A 63 -5.15 -0.95 0.70
CA THR A 63 -4.92 -0.58 -0.70
C THR A 63 -3.68 0.28 -0.76
N ILE A 64 -2.73 -0.13 -1.59
CA ILE A 64 -1.55 0.66 -1.92
C ILE A 64 -1.76 1.17 -3.34
N ARG A 65 -1.68 2.46 -3.54
CA ARG A 65 -1.89 3.05 -4.85
C ARG A 65 -0.79 4.04 -5.18
N CYS A 66 -0.24 3.91 -6.37
CA CYS A 66 0.78 4.81 -6.89
C CYS A 66 0.18 5.66 -8.00
N TYR A 67 0.54 6.94 -8.03
CA TYR A 67 0.01 7.91 -8.97
C TYR A 67 1.15 8.59 -9.72
N TRP A 68 1.04 8.65 -11.05
CA TRP A 68 1.96 9.38 -11.90
C TRP A 68 1.19 10.38 -12.73
N ARG A 69 1.60 11.63 -12.66
CA ARG A 69 0.98 12.69 -13.46
C ARG A 69 1.39 12.57 -14.92
N LEU A 70 0.40 12.65 -15.83
CA LEU A 70 0.63 12.61 -17.25
C LEU A 70 0.58 14.03 -17.80
N GLU A 71 1.75 14.60 -18.14
CA GLU A 71 1.84 15.96 -18.67
C GLU A 71 2.04 16.01 -20.17
N GLN A 72 2.81 15.08 -20.73
CA GLN A 72 3.04 14.99 -22.17
C GLN A 72 3.13 13.51 -22.55
N ALA A 73 1.98 12.89 -22.61
CA ALA A 73 1.84 11.45 -22.63
C ALA A 73 2.53 10.73 -23.79
N GLN A 74 2.83 11.40 -24.89
CA GLN A 74 3.37 10.72 -26.07
C GLN A 74 4.89 10.52 -26.02
N GLN A 75 5.62 11.37 -25.32
CA GLN A 75 7.09 11.32 -25.30
C GLN A 75 7.68 10.48 -24.19
N VAL A 76 6.91 10.21 -23.12
CA VAL A 76 7.42 9.49 -21.94
C VAL A 76 6.72 8.16 -21.73
N LYS A 77 5.95 7.70 -22.69
CA LYS A 77 5.11 6.51 -22.52
C LYS A 77 5.90 5.25 -22.17
N GLU A 78 7.00 4.99 -22.87
CA GLU A 78 7.84 3.81 -22.60
C GLU A 78 8.56 3.93 -21.25
N ALA A 79 9.09 5.11 -20.95
CA ALA A 79 9.76 5.35 -19.68
C ALA A 79 8.77 5.24 -18.53
N LEU A 80 7.55 5.73 -18.71
CA LEU A 80 6.51 5.61 -17.70
C LEU A 80 6.11 4.15 -17.46
N GLU A 81 5.93 3.37 -18.51
CA GLU A 81 5.58 1.95 -18.37
C GLU A 81 6.66 1.17 -17.62
N LEU A 82 7.93 1.47 -17.89
CA LEU A 82 9.04 0.87 -17.17
C LEU A 82 9.04 1.31 -15.70
N GLU A 83 8.80 2.59 -15.44
CA GLU A 83 8.75 3.12 -14.08
C GLU A 83 7.60 2.51 -13.29
N VAL A 84 6.42 2.35 -13.90
CA VAL A 84 5.28 1.68 -13.31
C VAL A 84 5.62 0.23 -12.95
N TYR A 85 6.23 -0.50 -13.88
CA TYR A 85 6.64 -1.88 -13.65
C TYR A 85 7.64 -1.97 -12.48
N ASN A 86 8.65 -1.10 -12.48
CA ASN A 86 9.65 -1.07 -11.43
C ASN A 86 9.04 -0.75 -10.07
N ALA A 87 8.04 0.13 -10.02
CA ALA A 87 7.33 0.44 -8.79
C ALA A 87 6.61 -0.79 -8.24
N ILE A 88 5.90 -1.53 -9.09
CA ILE A 88 5.20 -2.76 -8.69
C ILE A 88 6.19 -3.75 -8.11
N VAL A 89 7.27 -4.03 -8.83
CA VAL A 89 8.28 -4.99 -8.41
C VAL A 89 8.95 -4.56 -7.10
N SER A 90 9.36 -3.31 -7.00
CA SER A 90 10.06 -2.79 -5.82
C SER A 90 9.19 -2.82 -4.57
N ILE A 91 7.92 -2.41 -4.69
CA ILE A 91 6.99 -2.42 -3.56
C ILE A 91 6.75 -3.84 -3.10
N LYS A 92 6.45 -4.75 -4.04
CA LYS A 92 6.21 -6.15 -3.69
C LYS A 92 7.42 -6.81 -3.06
N GLN A 93 8.62 -6.53 -3.56
CA GLN A 93 9.86 -7.07 -2.99
C GLN A 93 10.09 -6.59 -1.57
N LYS A 94 9.91 -5.29 -1.31
CA LYS A 94 10.11 -4.74 0.03
C LYS A 94 9.12 -5.31 1.04
N LEU A 95 7.86 -5.40 0.68
CA LEU A 95 6.83 -5.94 1.56
C LEU A 95 6.99 -7.44 1.76
N SER A 96 7.36 -8.18 0.72
CA SER A 96 7.59 -9.62 0.82
C SER A 96 8.83 -9.96 1.64
N ALA A 97 9.84 -9.10 1.63
CA ALA A 97 11.04 -9.30 2.44
C ALA A 97 10.78 -9.09 3.94
N ASP A 98 9.68 -8.44 4.29
CA ASP A 98 9.28 -8.20 5.68
C ASP A 98 7.82 -8.62 5.87
N ALA A 99 7.53 -9.90 5.67
CA ALA A 99 6.17 -10.43 5.69
C ALA A 99 5.48 -10.27 7.05
N LEU A 100 6.27 -10.11 8.13
CA LEU A 100 5.73 -9.89 9.46
C LEU A 100 5.63 -8.40 9.81
N LEU A 101 5.98 -7.52 8.90
CA LEU A 101 5.95 -6.06 9.06
C LEU A 101 6.59 -5.60 10.38
N GLY A 102 7.83 -6.02 10.58
CA GLY A 102 8.58 -5.70 11.79
C GLY A 102 8.05 -6.36 13.05
N GLY A 103 7.30 -7.46 12.91
CA GLY A 103 6.68 -8.14 14.03
C GLY A 103 5.29 -7.61 14.38
N ASN A 104 4.72 -6.74 13.55
CA ASN A 104 3.40 -6.13 13.80
C ASN A 104 2.24 -6.92 13.21
N CYS A 105 2.51 -7.98 12.47
CA CYS A 105 1.46 -8.86 11.96
C CYS A 105 1.93 -10.31 11.96
N GLN A 106 0.99 -11.23 11.80
CA GLN A 106 1.27 -12.65 11.72
C GLN A 106 1.53 -13.10 10.30
N TYR A 107 0.93 -12.43 9.33
CA TYR A 107 1.01 -12.77 7.92
C TYR A 107 0.64 -11.58 7.07
N SER A 108 1.34 -11.43 5.95
CA SER A 108 0.97 -10.41 4.96
C SER A 108 1.29 -10.91 3.56
N ILE A 109 0.49 -10.49 2.59
CA ILE A 109 0.68 -10.85 1.19
C ILE A 109 0.15 -9.76 0.27
N CYS A 110 0.90 -9.45 -0.77
CA CYS A 110 0.45 -8.58 -1.86
C CYS A 110 -0.39 -9.39 -2.84
N GLY A 111 -1.51 -8.83 -3.27
CA GLY A 111 -2.31 -9.38 -4.34
C GLY A 111 -1.87 -8.92 -5.71
N THR A 112 -2.73 -9.11 -6.70
CA THR A 112 -2.47 -8.72 -8.08
C THR A 112 -2.50 -7.21 -8.21
N ALA A 113 -1.47 -6.65 -8.85
CA ALA A 113 -1.42 -5.23 -9.16
C ALA A 113 -2.24 -4.94 -10.40
N ASP A 114 -3.12 -3.95 -10.32
CA ASP A 114 -3.92 -3.48 -11.44
C ASP A 114 -3.50 -2.07 -11.82
N THR A 115 -3.52 -1.78 -13.11
CA THR A 115 -3.19 -0.46 -13.63
C THR A 115 -4.43 0.21 -14.22
N GLY A 116 -4.44 1.52 -14.22
CA GLY A 116 -5.54 2.27 -14.78
C GLY A 116 -5.20 3.75 -14.86
N TYR A 117 -6.23 4.55 -15.06
CA TYR A 117 -6.12 6.00 -15.17
C TYR A 117 -7.23 6.64 -14.36
N ILE A 118 -6.91 7.77 -13.75
CA ILE A 118 -7.92 8.62 -13.13
C ILE A 118 -7.69 10.06 -13.58
N GLU A 119 -8.76 10.85 -13.52
CA GLU A 119 -8.69 12.28 -13.78
C GLU A 119 -9.04 13.04 -12.51
N GLN A 120 -8.21 14.04 -12.18
CA GLN A 120 -8.45 14.90 -11.04
C GLN A 120 -8.10 16.33 -11.44
N SER A 121 -9.07 17.23 -11.31
CA SER A 121 -8.91 18.66 -11.63
C SER A 121 -8.36 18.89 -13.04
N GLY A 122 -8.86 18.12 -14.02
CA GLY A 122 -8.46 18.24 -15.43
C GLY A 122 -7.12 17.59 -15.76
N ILE A 123 -6.47 16.95 -14.79
CA ILE A 123 -5.18 16.29 -14.99
C ILE A 123 -5.38 14.78 -14.93
N THR A 124 -4.83 14.08 -15.91
CA THR A 124 -4.88 12.61 -15.95
C THR A 124 -3.67 12.02 -15.23
N PHE A 125 -3.93 11.02 -14.42
CA PHE A 125 -2.89 10.27 -13.70
C PHE A 125 -2.94 8.81 -14.11
N LYS A 126 -1.76 8.23 -14.34
CA LYS A 126 -1.61 6.77 -14.41
C LYS A 126 -1.60 6.26 -12.97
N ILE A 127 -2.36 5.22 -12.70
CA ILE A 127 -2.40 4.63 -11.36
C ILE A 127 -2.05 3.14 -11.40
N VAL A 128 -1.46 2.68 -10.30
CA VAL A 128 -1.29 1.27 -9.99
C VAL A 128 -1.95 1.03 -8.64
N THR A 129 -2.77 0.00 -8.56
CA THR A 129 -3.41 -0.39 -7.31
C THR A 129 -2.92 -1.77 -6.92
N ILE A 130 -2.35 -1.89 -5.73
CA ILE A 130 -1.85 -3.15 -5.18
C ILE A 130 -2.64 -3.45 -3.92
N PRO A 131 -3.49 -4.50 -3.91
CA PRO A 131 -4.14 -4.93 -2.69
C PRO A 131 -3.12 -5.64 -1.78
N PHE A 132 -3.19 -5.35 -0.49
CA PHE A 132 -2.28 -5.91 0.50
C PHE A 132 -3.10 -6.44 1.66
N GLN A 133 -3.06 -7.76 1.84
CA GLN A 133 -3.80 -8.46 2.88
C GLN A 133 -2.90 -8.70 4.08
N ILE A 134 -3.38 -8.36 5.27
CA ILE A 134 -2.61 -8.45 6.50
C ILE A 134 -3.46 -9.13 7.58
N ASP A 135 -2.92 -10.16 8.19
CA ASP A 135 -3.55 -10.81 9.33
C ASP A 135 -2.78 -10.45 10.59
N VAL A 136 -3.47 -9.75 11.48
CA VAL A 136 -2.93 -9.32 12.76
C VAL A 136 -3.58 -10.19 13.84
N TYR A 137 -2.77 -11.02 14.47
CA TYR A 137 -3.24 -11.84 15.58
C TYR A 137 -2.99 -11.09 16.89
N SER A 138 -4.02 -10.95 17.67
CA SER A 138 -3.95 -10.31 18.97
C SER A 138 -4.43 -11.27 20.03
N GLU A 139 -3.52 -11.71 20.90
CA GLU A 139 -3.89 -12.41 22.14
C GLU A 139 -4.40 -11.38 23.15
N GLU A 140 -5.63 -10.95 22.99
CA GLU A 140 -6.27 -10.15 24.02
C GLU A 140 -7.05 -11.07 24.92
N THR A 141 -6.59 -11.20 26.14
CA THR A 141 -7.37 -11.89 27.17
C THR A 141 -8.59 -11.02 27.45
N ILE A 142 -9.76 -11.51 27.01
CA ILE A 142 -11.02 -10.85 27.35
C ILE A 142 -11.26 -11.13 28.82
N THR A 143 -11.03 -10.12 29.64
CA THR A 143 -11.37 -10.22 31.06
C THR A 143 -12.86 -10.01 31.21
N PRO A 144 -13.58 -10.93 31.82
CA PRO A 144 -15.02 -10.77 32.08
C PRO A 144 -15.32 -9.59 33.01
#